data_2897224e829e6ab957329479ec5e0d41
#
_entry.id   2897224e829e6ab957329479ec5e0d41
#
_cell.length_a   1.000
_cell.length_b   1.000
_cell.length_c   1.000
_cell.angle_alpha   90.00
_cell.angle_beta   90.00
_cell.angle_gamma   90.00
#
_symmetry.space_group_name_H-M   'P 1'
#
loop_
_entity.id
_entity.type
_entity.pdbx_description
1 polymer ?
#
loop_
_entity_poly.entity_id
_entity_poly.type
_entity_poly.pdbx_seq_one_letter_code
_entity_poly.pdbx_strand_id
1 'polypeptide(L)'
;MRLTILGGGGFRVPLVYRALVDSGILELTLYDTDPVRVGVIRSVLDALPGGPAVRLAADLDDALRGADFVFSAIRVGGTEGRVRDERIPLDEGVLGQETVGAGGVLYGLRTIPVALHIAERVAALAPGAWVINFTNPAGMVTEAMASVLGERVIGICDSPVGLVRRAARAAGADPDAVTYDYVGLNHLGWLRSLEHDGRDLLPGLLTDPEALASFEEGKLFGPEWLRALGALPNEYLHYYYFRRETLHSVTSADETRGEFLAHQQGDFFTAAAADPARAAALWERTRLEREETYLADSRAATGGWQRDTCDLDGGGYDRVALALMRALSSGTPTRLILNVRNGTTVPALPADAIVETVCEVDAQGARPLPCAPLGEAELGLMLQLKAVERAAIDAALFKDRDAALRALALHPLVDSPAVAARILDRVAAAGG
;
A
#
# COMPACT_ATOMS: atom_id res chain seq x y z
N MET A 1 -4.75 -24.77 -5.26
CA MET A 1 -5.52 -23.59 -4.83
C MET A 1 -5.80 -22.69 -6.01
N ARG A 2 -6.86 -21.89 -5.96
CA ARG A 2 -7.26 -20.92 -7.01
C ARG A 2 -7.16 -19.52 -6.45
N LEU A 3 -6.45 -18.66 -7.17
CA LEU A 3 -6.29 -17.25 -6.85
C LEU A 3 -7.07 -16.40 -7.87
N THR A 4 -7.87 -15.48 -7.38
CA THR A 4 -8.49 -14.44 -8.20
C THR A 4 -7.84 -13.09 -7.94
N ILE A 5 -7.40 -12.38 -8.99
CA ILE A 5 -6.93 -10.99 -8.90
C ILE A 5 -8.01 -10.06 -9.45
N LEU A 6 -8.53 -9.21 -8.58
CA LEU A 6 -9.39 -8.08 -8.92
C LEU A 6 -8.50 -6.86 -9.17
N GLY A 7 -8.67 -6.20 -10.31
CA GLY A 7 -7.69 -5.27 -10.87
C GLY A 7 -6.67 -6.04 -11.73
N GLY A 8 -7.11 -7.10 -12.42
CA GLY A 8 -6.29 -7.99 -13.23
C GLY A 8 -5.60 -7.33 -14.43
N GLY A 9 -6.06 -6.14 -14.86
CA GLY A 9 -5.37 -5.25 -15.80
C GLY A 9 -4.30 -4.35 -15.18
N GLY A 10 -4.01 -4.52 -13.88
CA GLY A 10 -3.03 -3.72 -13.15
C GLY A 10 -1.59 -3.95 -13.60
N PHE A 11 -0.82 -2.87 -13.73
CA PHE A 11 0.57 -2.90 -14.19
C PHE A 11 1.49 -3.80 -13.34
N ARG A 12 1.18 -4.02 -12.06
CA ARG A 12 1.98 -4.86 -11.15
C ARG A 12 1.58 -6.34 -11.14
N VAL A 13 0.51 -6.75 -11.81
CA VAL A 13 0.04 -8.15 -11.87
C VAL A 13 1.13 -9.14 -12.31
N PRO A 14 2.00 -8.82 -13.30
CA PRO A 14 3.07 -9.73 -13.68
C PRO A 14 4.10 -10.03 -12.59
N LEU A 15 4.31 -9.12 -11.61
CA LEU A 15 5.15 -9.39 -10.44
C LEU A 15 4.52 -10.47 -9.54
N VAL A 16 3.22 -10.34 -9.26
CA VAL A 16 2.48 -11.37 -8.52
C VAL A 16 2.58 -12.71 -9.24
N TYR A 17 2.33 -12.72 -10.55
CA TYR A 17 2.40 -13.94 -11.36
C TYR A 17 3.76 -14.64 -11.30
N ARG A 18 4.87 -13.89 -11.41
CA ARG A 18 6.23 -14.43 -11.24
C ARG A 18 6.42 -15.09 -9.87
N ALA A 19 5.88 -14.52 -8.82
CA ALA A 19 5.99 -15.08 -7.47
C ALA A 19 5.15 -16.35 -7.28
N LEU A 20 4.13 -16.58 -8.12
CA LEU A 20 3.28 -17.78 -8.03
C LEU A 20 3.94 -19.06 -8.57
N VAL A 21 5.10 -18.98 -9.19
CA VAL A 21 5.88 -20.17 -9.61
C VAL A 21 6.15 -21.03 -8.37
N ASP A 22 5.83 -22.32 -8.44
CA ASP A 22 5.97 -23.30 -7.34
C ASP A 22 5.22 -22.95 -6.05
N SER A 23 4.20 -22.06 -6.12
CA SER A 23 3.43 -21.62 -4.96
C SER A 23 2.31 -22.59 -4.52
N GLY A 24 1.97 -23.58 -5.34
CA GLY A 24 0.79 -24.44 -5.15
C GLY A 24 -0.52 -23.81 -5.65
N ILE A 25 -0.48 -22.61 -6.22
CA ILE A 25 -1.61 -22.04 -6.97
C ILE A 25 -1.66 -22.71 -8.34
N LEU A 26 -2.81 -23.33 -8.65
CA LEU A 26 -3.00 -24.08 -9.90
C LEU A 26 -3.65 -23.23 -11.00
N GLU A 27 -4.49 -22.28 -10.60
CA GLU A 27 -5.24 -21.41 -11.50
C GLU A 27 -5.21 -19.97 -10.98
N LEU A 28 -4.93 -19.05 -11.89
CA LEU A 28 -5.02 -17.60 -11.67
C LEU A 28 -6.17 -17.05 -12.51
N THR A 29 -7.20 -16.52 -11.85
CA THR A 29 -8.29 -15.80 -12.52
C THR A 29 -8.01 -14.30 -12.47
N LEU A 30 -8.08 -13.63 -13.61
CA LEU A 30 -7.98 -12.18 -13.73
C LEU A 30 -9.35 -11.58 -14.03
N TYR A 31 -9.70 -10.53 -13.32
CA TYR A 31 -10.86 -9.69 -13.58
C TYR A 31 -10.50 -8.22 -13.47
N ASP A 32 -10.94 -7.44 -14.44
CA ASP A 32 -10.86 -5.97 -14.44
C ASP A 32 -12.07 -5.41 -15.20
N THR A 33 -12.42 -4.18 -14.92
CA THR A 33 -13.46 -3.43 -15.66
C THR A 33 -12.96 -2.92 -17.02
N ASP A 34 -11.65 -2.95 -17.27
CA ASP A 34 -11.02 -2.58 -18.54
C ASP A 34 -10.51 -3.84 -19.28
N PRO A 35 -11.27 -4.33 -20.28
CA PRO A 35 -10.91 -5.54 -21.02
C PRO A 35 -9.62 -5.38 -21.86
N VAL A 36 -9.30 -4.15 -22.29
CA VAL A 36 -8.07 -3.90 -23.07
C VAL A 36 -6.86 -4.07 -22.18
N ARG A 37 -6.88 -3.49 -20.97
CA ARG A 37 -5.78 -3.63 -20.00
C ARG A 37 -5.58 -5.08 -19.59
N VAL A 38 -6.65 -5.82 -19.28
CA VAL A 38 -6.59 -7.25 -18.97
C VAL A 38 -5.96 -8.04 -20.12
N GLY A 39 -6.37 -7.77 -21.38
CA GLY A 39 -5.81 -8.41 -22.55
C GLY A 39 -4.31 -8.16 -22.72
N VAL A 40 -3.85 -6.94 -22.50
CA VAL A 40 -2.41 -6.59 -22.53
C VAL A 40 -1.65 -7.32 -21.43
N ILE A 41 -2.15 -7.27 -20.18
CA ILE A 41 -1.51 -7.99 -19.07
C ILE A 41 -1.48 -9.49 -19.36
N ARG A 42 -2.56 -10.08 -19.89
CA ARG A 42 -2.57 -11.47 -20.30
C ARG A 42 -1.43 -11.78 -21.27
N SER A 43 -1.20 -10.93 -22.28
CA SER A 43 -0.09 -11.09 -23.24
C SER A 43 1.28 -11.03 -22.57
N VAL A 44 1.45 -10.21 -21.53
CA VAL A 44 2.67 -10.19 -20.72
C VAL A 44 2.85 -11.51 -19.98
N LEU A 45 1.78 -12.04 -19.34
CA LEU A 45 1.84 -13.29 -18.57
C LEU A 45 2.12 -14.49 -19.45
N ASP A 46 1.55 -14.55 -20.66
CA ASP A 46 1.76 -15.65 -21.60
C ASP A 46 3.23 -15.79 -22.07
N ALA A 47 4.01 -14.71 -21.98
CA ALA A 47 5.44 -14.69 -22.28
C ALA A 47 6.32 -15.03 -21.05
N LEU A 48 5.75 -15.12 -19.84
CA LEU A 48 6.48 -15.43 -18.60
C LEU A 48 6.43 -16.93 -18.33
N PRO A 49 7.57 -17.60 -18.04
CA PRO A 49 7.58 -19.05 -17.83
C PRO A 49 7.09 -19.45 -16.44
N GLY A 50 6.54 -20.65 -16.32
CA GLY A 50 6.44 -21.42 -15.07
C GLY A 50 5.29 -21.04 -14.12
N GLY A 51 4.45 -20.08 -14.47
CA GLY A 51 3.31 -19.68 -13.62
C GLY A 51 2.08 -20.59 -13.77
N PRO A 52 1.02 -20.35 -12.95
CA PRO A 52 -0.23 -21.08 -13.01
C PRO A 52 -0.99 -20.84 -14.33
N ALA A 53 -1.96 -21.70 -14.63
CA ALA A 53 -2.90 -21.46 -15.72
C ALA A 53 -3.70 -20.18 -15.50
N VAL A 54 -3.78 -19.32 -16.52
CA VAL A 54 -4.46 -18.02 -16.43
C VAL A 54 -5.84 -18.09 -17.09
N ARG A 55 -6.87 -17.67 -16.38
CA ARG A 55 -8.25 -17.51 -16.86
C ARG A 55 -8.65 -16.04 -16.79
N LEU A 56 -9.36 -15.55 -17.82
CA LEU A 56 -10.02 -14.25 -17.78
C LEU A 56 -11.47 -14.46 -17.40
N ALA A 57 -11.95 -13.77 -16.38
CA ALA A 57 -13.33 -13.83 -15.94
C ALA A 57 -14.20 -12.85 -16.75
N ALA A 58 -15.45 -13.26 -17.03
CA ALA A 58 -16.41 -12.44 -17.78
C ALA A 58 -16.97 -11.29 -16.93
N ASP A 59 -17.16 -11.54 -15.64
CA ASP A 59 -17.66 -10.56 -14.66
C ASP A 59 -17.11 -10.86 -13.26
N LEU A 60 -17.44 -10.01 -12.28
CA LEU A 60 -17.02 -10.15 -10.90
C LEU A 60 -17.49 -11.48 -10.28
N ASP A 61 -18.73 -11.86 -10.54
CA ASP A 61 -19.31 -13.07 -9.98
C ASP A 61 -18.63 -14.33 -10.52
N ASP A 62 -18.34 -14.35 -11.82
CA ASP A 62 -17.56 -15.42 -12.46
C ASP A 62 -16.13 -15.48 -11.88
N ALA A 63 -15.52 -14.33 -11.63
CA ALA A 63 -14.19 -14.27 -11.03
C ALA A 63 -14.12 -14.86 -9.62
N LEU A 64 -15.17 -14.67 -8.83
CA LEU A 64 -15.18 -15.07 -7.41
C LEU A 64 -15.56 -16.54 -7.18
N ARG A 65 -16.34 -17.15 -8.09
CA ARG A 65 -16.80 -18.54 -7.89
C ARG A 65 -15.64 -19.53 -7.78
N GLY A 66 -15.55 -20.14 -6.62
CA GLY A 66 -14.55 -21.17 -6.31
C GLY A 66 -13.15 -20.64 -6.06
N ALA A 67 -12.97 -19.35 -5.82
CA ALA A 67 -11.72 -18.79 -5.36
C ALA A 67 -11.40 -19.26 -3.93
N ASP A 68 -10.16 -19.67 -3.69
CA ASP A 68 -9.60 -19.90 -2.35
C ASP A 68 -9.02 -18.60 -1.79
N PHE A 69 -8.45 -17.78 -2.68
CA PHE A 69 -7.89 -16.45 -2.39
C PHE A 69 -8.41 -15.42 -3.38
N VAL A 70 -8.70 -14.22 -2.87
CA VAL A 70 -9.03 -13.03 -3.67
C VAL A 70 -7.99 -11.96 -3.36
N PHE A 71 -7.18 -11.60 -4.34
CA PHE A 71 -6.22 -10.50 -4.25
C PHE A 71 -6.87 -9.24 -4.83
N SER A 72 -7.18 -8.27 -3.98
CA SER A 72 -7.77 -6.99 -4.37
C SER A 72 -6.70 -5.95 -4.62
N ALA A 73 -6.52 -5.53 -5.86
CA ALA A 73 -5.58 -4.50 -6.30
C ALA A 73 -6.26 -3.52 -7.28
N ILE A 74 -7.51 -3.18 -6.99
CA ILE A 74 -8.31 -2.28 -7.83
C ILE A 74 -7.82 -0.83 -7.70
N ARG A 75 -8.05 -0.06 -8.77
CA ARG A 75 -7.85 1.39 -8.77
C ARG A 75 -9.07 2.07 -9.38
N VAL A 76 -10.00 2.45 -8.52
CA VAL A 76 -11.21 3.16 -8.94
C VAL A 76 -10.83 4.55 -9.47
N GLY A 77 -11.29 4.87 -10.68
CA GLY A 77 -10.92 6.11 -11.40
C GLY A 77 -9.60 6.05 -12.16
N GLY A 78 -8.88 4.93 -12.13
CA GLY A 78 -7.64 4.75 -12.90
C GLY A 78 -6.54 5.75 -12.54
N THR A 79 -5.64 6.00 -13.47
CA THR A 79 -4.57 7.02 -13.34
C THR A 79 -5.11 8.45 -13.39
N GLU A 80 -6.20 8.70 -14.10
CA GLU A 80 -6.85 10.02 -14.15
C GLU A 80 -7.41 10.43 -12.79
N GLY A 81 -8.03 9.48 -12.06
CA GLY A 81 -8.47 9.69 -10.68
C GLY A 81 -7.30 10.09 -9.78
N ARG A 82 -6.16 9.41 -9.91
CA ARG A 82 -4.95 9.75 -9.17
C ARG A 82 -4.44 11.16 -9.49
N VAL A 83 -4.38 11.52 -10.77
CA VAL A 83 -3.94 12.88 -11.18
C VAL A 83 -4.82 13.94 -10.52
N ARG A 84 -6.15 13.74 -10.50
CA ARG A 84 -7.07 14.66 -9.81
C ARG A 84 -6.85 14.70 -8.30
N ASP A 85 -6.63 13.56 -7.67
CA ASP A 85 -6.38 13.45 -6.23
C ASP A 85 -5.07 14.15 -5.81
N GLU A 86 -4.09 14.23 -6.70
CA GLU A 86 -2.84 14.96 -6.47
C GLU A 86 -2.99 16.46 -6.81
N ARG A 87 -3.52 16.82 -7.99
CA ARG A 87 -3.58 18.21 -8.47
C ARG A 87 -4.53 19.09 -7.69
N ILE A 88 -5.75 18.61 -7.36
CA ILE A 88 -6.73 19.45 -6.67
C ILE A 88 -6.20 19.94 -5.31
N PRO A 89 -5.62 19.11 -4.42
CA PRO A 89 -4.99 19.59 -3.20
C PRO A 89 -3.80 20.53 -3.44
N LEU A 90 -2.93 20.22 -4.40
CA LEU A 90 -1.78 21.07 -4.72
C LEU A 90 -2.19 22.46 -5.15
N ASP A 91 -3.21 22.61 -5.98
CA ASP A 91 -3.76 23.91 -6.39
C ASP A 91 -4.37 24.71 -5.22
N GLU A 92 -4.75 24.03 -4.13
CA GLU A 92 -5.22 24.65 -2.88
C GLU A 92 -4.08 24.85 -1.87
N GLY A 93 -2.82 24.63 -2.26
CA GLY A 93 -1.64 24.88 -1.46
C GLY A 93 -1.34 23.83 -0.40
N VAL A 94 -1.98 22.65 -0.47
CA VAL A 94 -1.68 21.52 0.43
C VAL A 94 -1.13 20.33 -0.36
N LEU A 95 -0.45 19.42 0.35
CA LEU A 95 0.19 18.27 -0.28
C LEU A 95 -0.83 17.39 -1.00
N GLY A 96 -0.61 17.17 -2.29
CA GLY A 96 -1.31 16.19 -3.12
C GLY A 96 -0.45 14.94 -3.28
N GLN A 97 -0.84 13.85 -2.63
CA GLN A 97 -0.20 12.54 -2.70
C GLN A 97 -1.28 11.45 -2.78
N GLU A 98 -0.99 10.36 -3.46
CA GLU A 98 -1.95 9.31 -3.80
C GLU A 98 -2.67 8.69 -2.59
N THR A 99 -1.95 8.42 -1.50
CA THR A 99 -2.43 7.56 -0.39
C THR A 99 -2.40 8.21 0.97
N VAL A 100 -1.77 9.39 1.10
CA VAL A 100 -1.73 10.19 2.33
C VAL A 100 -2.29 11.59 2.07
N GLY A 101 -2.65 12.30 3.11
CA GLY A 101 -3.19 13.65 2.96
C GLY A 101 -4.58 13.68 2.33
N ALA A 102 -4.89 14.81 1.73
CA ALA A 102 -6.16 15.03 1.04
C ALA A 102 -6.37 14.01 -0.11
N GLY A 103 -5.32 13.71 -0.87
CA GLY A 103 -5.41 12.74 -1.97
C GLY A 103 -5.80 11.35 -1.48
N GLY A 104 -5.24 10.89 -0.36
CA GLY A 104 -5.63 9.61 0.25
C GLY A 104 -7.09 9.58 0.68
N VAL A 105 -7.60 10.68 1.28
CA VAL A 105 -9.03 10.79 1.63
C VAL A 105 -9.90 10.72 0.38
N LEU A 106 -9.59 11.49 -0.67
CA LEU A 106 -10.35 11.50 -1.92
C LEU A 106 -10.35 10.13 -2.61
N TYR A 107 -9.20 9.46 -2.62
CA TYR A 107 -9.09 8.10 -3.16
C TYR A 107 -9.95 7.10 -2.35
N GLY A 108 -9.92 7.21 -1.00
CA GLY A 108 -10.77 6.40 -0.12
C GLY A 108 -12.26 6.60 -0.38
N LEU A 109 -12.73 7.86 -0.44
CA LEU A 109 -14.12 8.20 -0.73
C LEU A 109 -14.65 7.53 -2.01
N ARG A 110 -13.82 7.46 -3.05
CA ARG A 110 -14.18 6.86 -4.33
C ARG A 110 -14.09 5.34 -4.32
N THR A 111 -13.14 4.77 -3.56
CA THR A 111 -12.80 3.34 -3.60
C THR A 111 -13.65 2.50 -2.65
N ILE A 112 -13.99 3.01 -1.47
CA ILE A 112 -14.70 2.28 -0.41
C ILE A 112 -16.04 1.70 -0.90
N PRO A 113 -16.91 2.42 -1.62
CA PRO A 113 -18.17 1.84 -2.09
C PRO A 113 -17.98 0.63 -3.01
N VAL A 114 -16.96 0.65 -3.87
CA VAL A 114 -16.63 -0.47 -4.77
C VAL A 114 -16.04 -1.63 -3.97
N ALA A 115 -15.15 -1.35 -3.01
CA ALA A 115 -14.55 -2.37 -2.15
C ALA A 115 -15.59 -3.09 -1.29
N LEU A 116 -16.58 -2.36 -0.78
CA LEU A 116 -17.70 -2.96 -0.03
C LEU A 116 -18.58 -3.83 -0.91
N HIS A 117 -18.92 -3.39 -2.11
CA HIS A 117 -19.63 -4.23 -3.07
C HIS A 117 -18.86 -5.53 -3.35
N ILE A 118 -17.54 -5.45 -3.55
CA ILE A 118 -16.69 -6.63 -3.71
C ILE A 118 -16.77 -7.53 -2.46
N ALA A 119 -16.67 -6.97 -1.26
CA ALA A 119 -16.74 -7.73 -0.01
C ALA A 119 -18.08 -8.48 0.13
N GLU A 120 -19.19 -7.84 -0.20
CA GLU A 120 -20.53 -8.46 -0.22
C GLU A 120 -20.60 -9.59 -1.24
N ARG A 121 -20.04 -9.40 -2.45
CA ARG A 121 -20.00 -10.47 -3.45
C ARG A 121 -19.12 -11.65 -3.02
N VAL A 122 -17.96 -11.37 -2.41
CA VAL A 122 -17.12 -12.44 -1.82
C VAL A 122 -17.87 -13.22 -0.73
N ALA A 123 -18.52 -12.52 0.20
CA ALA A 123 -19.30 -13.17 1.25
C ALA A 123 -20.40 -14.09 0.69
N ALA A 124 -21.03 -13.70 -0.43
CA ALA A 124 -22.09 -14.45 -1.06
C ALA A 124 -21.59 -15.63 -1.91
N LEU A 125 -20.49 -15.48 -2.66
CA LEU A 125 -20.06 -16.42 -3.70
C LEU A 125 -18.85 -17.28 -3.32
N ALA A 126 -18.00 -16.77 -2.43
CA ALA A 126 -16.80 -17.44 -1.95
C ALA A 126 -16.60 -17.22 -0.44
N PRO A 127 -17.56 -17.62 0.43
CA PRO A 127 -17.53 -17.31 1.86
C PRO A 127 -16.34 -17.94 2.59
N GLY A 128 -15.70 -18.94 2.01
CA GLY A 128 -14.48 -19.58 2.53
C GLY A 128 -13.17 -18.90 2.09
N ALA A 129 -13.21 -18.01 1.10
CA ALA A 129 -12.03 -17.36 0.57
C ALA A 129 -11.40 -16.37 1.56
N TRP A 130 -10.09 -16.26 1.52
CA TRP A 130 -9.35 -15.17 2.13
C TRP A 130 -9.22 -14.02 1.15
N VAL A 131 -9.50 -12.80 1.60
CA VAL A 131 -9.26 -11.59 0.81
C VAL A 131 -7.96 -10.94 1.26
N ILE A 132 -7.02 -10.80 0.33
CA ILE A 132 -5.77 -10.07 0.53
C ILE A 132 -5.95 -8.70 -0.12
N ASN A 133 -6.08 -7.66 0.70
CA ASN A 133 -6.30 -6.32 0.20
C ASN A 133 -4.98 -5.57 0.01
N PHE A 134 -4.68 -5.25 -1.24
CA PHE A 134 -3.60 -4.34 -1.66
C PHE A 134 -4.13 -3.03 -2.26
N THR A 135 -5.46 -2.90 -2.31
CA THR A 135 -6.12 -1.66 -2.76
C THR A 135 -5.91 -0.56 -1.74
N ASN A 136 -5.42 0.58 -2.20
CA ASN A 136 -5.15 1.74 -1.36
C ASN A 136 -6.37 2.71 -1.26
N PRO A 137 -6.41 3.52 -0.18
CA PRO A 137 -5.59 3.48 1.05
C PRO A 137 -5.84 2.20 1.84
N ALA A 138 -4.80 1.35 1.98
CA ALA A 138 -5.02 -0.04 2.36
C ALA A 138 -5.63 -0.22 3.76
N GLY A 139 -5.25 0.60 4.75
CA GLY A 139 -5.85 0.57 6.09
C GLY A 139 -7.35 0.86 6.05
N MET A 140 -7.72 1.96 5.40
CA MET A 140 -9.10 2.45 5.27
C MET A 140 -9.99 1.46 4.48
N VAL A 141 -9.49 0.96 3.35
CA VAL A 141 -10.22 -0.02 2.51
C VAL A 141 -10.37 -1.35 3.24
N THR A 142 -9.33 -1.83 3.92
CA THR A 142 -9.40 -3.06 4.73
C THR A 142 -10.40 -2.92 5.87
N GLU A 143 -10.45 -1.77 6.56
CA GLU A 143 -11.42 -1.51 7.63
C GLU A 143 -12.87 -1.54 7.10
N ALA A 144 -13.12 -0.91 5.96
CA ALA A 144 -14.43 -0.96 5.31
C ALA A 144 -14.82 -2.39 4.93
N MET A 145 -13.94 -3.15 4.26
CA MET A 145 -14.21 -4.54 3.88
C MET A 145 -14.38 -5.46 5.09
N ALA A 146 -13.66 -5.22 6.19
CA ALA A 146 -13.76 -6.00 7.42
C ALA A 146 -15.13 -5.88 8.12
N SER A 147 -15.89 -4.82 7.84
CA SER A 147 -17.28 -4.71 8.32
C SER A 147 -18.19 -5.82 7.77
N VAL A 148 -17.86 -6.35 6.58
CA VAL A 148 -18.58 -7.44 5.90
C VAL A 148 -17.88 -8.80 6.10
N LEU A 149 -16.57 -8.85 5.91
CA LEU A 149 -15.79 -10.10 5.84
C LEU A 149 -15.17 -10.51 7.18
N GLY A 150 -15.21 -9.63 8.19
CA GLY A 150 -14.58 -9.90 9.48
C GLY A 150 -13.07 -10.06 9.33
N GLU A 151 -12.53 -11.12 9.90
CA GLU A 151 -11.10 -11.45 9.88
C GLU A 151 -10.64 -12.09 8.57
N ARG A 152 -11.58 -12.37 7.64
CA ARG A 152 -11.25 -12.97 6.34
C ARG A 152 -10.72 -11.97 5.32
N VAL A 153 -10.56 -10.69 5.68
CA VAL A 153 -9.83 -9.71 4.91
C VAL A 153 -8.60 -9.26 5.67
N ILE A 154 -7.46 -9.30 5.01
CA ILE A 154 -6.16 -8.92 5.53
C ILE A 154 -5.54 -7.94 4.55
N GLY A 155 -5.19 -6.73 5.04
CA GLY A 155 -4.49 -5.75 4.22
C GLY A 155 -2.97 -5.99 4.25
N ILE A 156 -2.31 -5.74 3.12
CA ILE A 156 -0.87 -5.87 2.98
C ILE A 156 -0.23 -4.60 2.44
N CYS A 157 1.02 -4.36 2.83
CA CYS A 157 1.90 -3.34 2.28
C CYS A 157 3.32 -3.90 2.16
N ASP A 158 4.07 -3.45 1.17
CA ASP A 158 5.47 -3.83 0.95
C ASP A 158 6.46 -2.95 1.75
N SER A 159 6.08 -1.71 2.02
CA SER A 159 6.93 -0.73 2.71
C SER A 159 7.50 -1.20 4.05
N PRO A 160 6.71 -1.71 5.01
CA PRO A 160 7.24 -2.11 6.31
C PRO A 160 8.25 -3.26 6.23
N VAL A 161 7.98 -4.24 5.36
CA VAL A 161 8.90 -5.37 5.16
C VAL A 161 10.17 -4.90 4.48
N GLY A 162 10.08 -3.99 3.53
CA GLY A 162 11.22 -3.33 2.90
C GLY A 162 12.10 -2.61 3.93
N LEU A 163 11.49 -1.79 4.80
CA LEU A 163 12.17 -1.08 5.88
C LEU A 163 12.92 -2.06 6.80
N VAL A 164 12.26 -3.10 7.32
CA VAL A 164 12.89 -4.10 8.19
C VAL A 164 14.10 -4.76 7.51
N ARG A 165 13.96 -5.17 6.25
CA ARG A 165 15.05 -5.83 5.51
C ARG A 165 16.23 -4.90 5.26
N ARG A 166 15.98 -3.64 4.92
CA ARG A 166 17.03 -2.62 4.73
C ARG A 166 17.75 -2.32 6.04
N ALA A 167 17.00 -2.10 7.12
CA ALA A 167 17.56 -1.86 8.45
C ALA A 167 18.41 -3.03 8.96
N ALA A 168 17.94 -4.29 8.77
CA ALA A 168 18.70 -5.48 9.15
C ALA A 168 20.05 -5.56 8.42
N ARG A 169 20.06 -5.37 7.09
CA ARG A 169 21.30 -5.36 6.29
C ARG A 169 22.24 -4.25 6.74
N ALA A 170 21.73 -3.03 6.96
CA ALA A 170 22.51 -1.90 7.42
C ALA A 170 23.12 -2.13 8.82
N ALA A 171 22.42 -2.88 9.68
CA ALA A 171 22.91 -3.31 10.98
C ALA A 171 23.82 -4.56 10.92
N GLY A 172 24.11 -5.09 9.72
CA GLY A 172 24.97 -6.28 9.54
C GLY A 172 24.31 -7.61 9.88
N ALA A 173 22.98 -7.68 9.95
CA ALA A 173 22.22 -8.89 10.26
C ALA A 173 21.53 -9.49 9.01
N ASP A 174 21.29 -10.81 9.05
CA ASP A 174 20.46 -11.48 8.06
C ASP A 174 18.99 -11.05 8.23
N PRO A 175 18.35 -10.45 7.20
CA PRO A 175 16.96 -10.04 7.27
C PRO A 175 15.95 -11.15 7.58
N ASP A 176 16.28 -12.40 7.32
CA ASP A 176 15.42 -13.55 7.56
C ASP A 176 15.62 -14.14 8.98
N ALA A 177 16.65 -13.67 9.73
CA ALA A 177 16.98 -14.12 11.08
C ALA A 177 16.63 -13.10 12.17
N VAL A 178 16.10 -11.92 11.83
CA VAL A 178 15.74 -10.89 12.81
C VAL A 178 14.30 -11.03 13.28
N THR A 179 14.05 -10.62 14.52
CA THR A 179 12.71 -10.30 15.04
C THR A 179 12.62 -8.80 15.29
N TYR A 180 11.40 -8.27 15.29
CA TYR A 180 11.22 -6.80 15.31
C TYR A 180 9.88 -6.40 15.92
N ASP A 181 9.81 -5.18 16.43
CA ASP A 181 8.59 -4.49 16.82
C ASP A 181 8.28 -3.39 15.80
N TYR A 182 7.17 -3.54 15.11
CA TYR A 182 6.63 -2.56 14.17
C TYR A 182 5.15 -2.35 14.45
N VAL A 183 4.73 -1.10 14.55
CA VAL A 183 3.33 -0.75 14.77
C VAL A 183 3.00 0.60 14.15
N GLY A 184 1.76 0.74 13.68
CA GLY A 184 1.23 1.97 13.11
C GLY A 184 -0.11 1.78 12.44
N LEU A 185 -0.39 2.65 11.49
CA LEU A 185 -1.43 2.52 10.46
C LEU A 185 -0.74 2.34 9.11
N ASN A 186 -1.47 1.91 8.09
CA ASN A 186 -0.89 1.81 6.74
C ASN A 186 -0.30 3.15 6.30
N HIS A 187 0.96 3.15 5.85
CA HIS A 187 1.75 4.33 5.50
C HIS A 187 2.04 5.30 6.66
N LEU A 188 1.87 4.85 7.89
CA LEU A 188 2.10 5.64 9.10
C LEU A 188 2.53 4.72 10.24
N GLY A 189 3.75 4.18 10.19
CA GLY A 189 4.23 3.22 11.17
C GLY A 189 5.73 3.35 11.44
N TRP A 190 6.17 2.71 12.52
CA TRP A 190 7.54 2.81 13.03
C TRP A 190 8.11 1.44 13.36
N LEU A 191 9.34 1.18 12.92
CA LEU A 191 10.19 0.10 13.42
C LEU A 191 10.86 0.58 14.69
N ARG A 192 10.60 -0.08 15.84
CA ARG A 192 10.98 0.37 17.17
C ARG A 192 11.95 -0.55 17.88
N SER A 193 12.11 -1.78 17.43
CA SER A 193 13.20 -2.68 17.78
C SER A 193 13.57 -3.57 16.60
N LEU A 194 14.80 -4.04 16.58
CA LEU A 194 15.33 -4.96 15.57
C LEU A 194 16.28 -5.94 16.27
N GLU A 195 15.77 -7.11 16.62
CA GLU A 195 16.50 -8.07 17.45
C GLU A 195 17.16 -9.17 16.61
N HIS A 196 18.43 -9.43 16.92
CA HIS A 196 19.21 -10.54 16.38
C HIS A 196 20.06 -11.15 17.50
N ASP A 197 19.98 -12.46 17.66
CA ASP A 197 20.70 -13.19 18.72
C ASP A 197 20.51 -12.62 20.14
N GLY A 198 19.27 -12.19 20.45
CA GLY A 198 18.89 -11.64 21.76
C GLY A 198 19.40 -10.21 22.02
N ARG A 199 19.88 -9.51 20.99
CA ARG A 199 20.35 -8.12 21.07
C ARG A 199 19.53 -7.24 20.15
N ASP A 200 19.03 -6.13 20.68
CA ASP A 200 18.44 -5.07 19.86
C ASP A 200 19.53 -4.27 19.13
N LEU A 201 19.51 -4.33 17.81
CA LEU A 201 20.46 -3.66 16.92
C LEU A 201 20.06 -2.21 16.62
N LEU A 202 18.79 -1.84 16.82
CA LEU A 202 18.27 -0.54 16.41
C LEU A 202 18.98 0.64 17.10
N PRO A 203 19.26 0.63 18.42
CA PRO A 203 19.98 1.74 19.06
C PRO A 203 21.38 1.98 18.48
N GLY A 204 22.09 0.91 18.11
CA GLY A 204 23.38 0.99 17.44
C GLY A 204 23.27 1.60 16.05
N LEU A 205 22.30 1.14 15.26
CA LEU A 205 22.03 1.63 13.91
C LEU A 205 21.68 3.12 13.91
N LEU A 206 20.85 3.59 14.85
CA LEU A 206 20.44 5.00 14.95
C LEU A 206 21.58 5.96 15.30
N THR A 207 22.70 5.43 15.82
CA THR A 207 23.90 6.22 16.16
C THR A 207 25.03 6.09 15.15
N ASP A 208 24.84 5.31 14.09
CA ASP A 208 25.81 5.09 13.01
C ASP A 208 25.41 5.84 11.72
N PRO A 209 25.98 7.02 11.43
CA PRO A 209 25.64 7.80 10.24
C PRO A 209 25.98 7.10 8.93
N GLU A 210 27.04 6.26 8.90
CA GLU A 210 27.45 5.54 7.68
C GLU A 210 26.44 4.43 7.37
N ALA A 211 26.03 3.67 8.39
CA ALA A 211 24.99 2.66 8.24
C ALA A 211 23.64 3.29 7.83
N LEU A 212 23.24 4.42 8.43
CA LEU A 212 22.02 5.14 8.05
C LEU A 212 22.09 5.66 6.61
N ALA A 213 23.24 6.15 6.14
CA ALA A 213 23.42 6.58 4.77
C ALA A 213 23.40 5.45 3.73
N SER A 214 23.40 4.18 4.15
CA SER A 214 23.42 3.03 3.26
C SER A 214 22.04 2.58 2.78
N PHE A 215 20.93 3.10 3.30
CA PHE A 215 19.58 2.69 2.92
C PHE A 215 18.57 3.84 2.82
N GLU A 216 17.43 3.59 2.20
CA GLU A 216 16.46 4.61 1.78
C GLU A 216 15.95 5.46 2.94
N GLU A 217 15.43 4.88 4.02
CA GLU A 217 14.86 5.64 5.14
C GLU A 217 15.93 6.43 5.90
N GLY A 218 17.14 5.87 6.01
CA GLY A 218 18.26 6.60 6.57
C GLY A 218 18.63 7.86 5.79
N LYS A 219 18.61 7.77 4.44
CA LYS A 219 18.83 8.91 3.52
C LYS A 219 17.66 9.90 3.57
N LEU A 220 16.41 9.41 3.61
CA LEU A 220 15.20 10.24 3.61
C LEU A 220 15.05 11.09 4.86
N PHE A 221 15.32 10.51 6.04
CA PHE A 221 15.05 11.18 7.31
C PHE A 221 16.30 11.83 7.92
N GLY A 222 17.47 11.35 7.57
CA GLY A 222 18.74 11.84 8.08
C GLY A 222 19.06 11.40 9.52
N PRO A 223 20.35 11.29 9.88
CA PRO A 223 20.79 10.69 11.15
C PRO A 223 20.40 11.52 12.37
N GLU A 224 20.32 12.84 12.24
CA GLU A 224 19.94 13.72 13.35
C GLU A 224 18.50 13.49 13.79
N TRP A 225 17.56 13.45 12.81
CA TRP A 225 16.16 13.24 13.09
C TRP A 225 15.88 11.81 13.59
N LEU A 226 16.48 10.80 12.95
CA LEU A 226 16.28 9.41 13.35
C LEU A 226 16.79 9.14 14.78
N ARG A 227 17.93 9.72 15.15
CA ARG A 227 18.43 9.64 16.52
C ARG A 227 17.49 10.34 17.52
N ALA A 228 16.95 11.50 17.17
CA ALA A 228 16.03 12.24 18.02
C ALA A 228 14.69 11.53 18.18
N LEU A 229 14.21 10.87 17.11
CA LEU A 229 12.98 10.09 17.10
C LEU A 229 13.11 8.78 17.88
N GLY A 230 14.27 8.15 17.86
CA GLY A 230 14.53 6.86 18.52
C GLY A 230 13.90 5.65 17.84
N ALA A 231 13.42 5.79 16.60
CA ALA A 231 12.79 4.75 15.80
C ALA A 231 13.07 4.98 14.31
N LEU A 232 12.84 3.96 13.46
CA LEU A 232 12.87 4.12 12.01
C LEU A 232 11.44 4.24 11.49
N PRO A 233 11.04 5.42 10.99
CA PRO A 233 9.72 5.63 10.43
C PRO A 233 9.61 5.00 9.04
N ASN A 234 8.40 4.55 8.68
CA ASN A 234 8.06 4.19 7.31
C ASN A 234 8.29 5.39 6.37
N GLU A 235 8.73 5.15 5.13
CA GLU A 235 9.07 6.20 4.16
C GLU A 235 7.95 7.22 3.93
N TYR A 236 6.69 6.83 4.06
CA TYR A 236 5.55 7.75 3.91
C TYR A 236 5.44 8.77 5.05
N LEU A 237 6.05 8.52 6.21
CA LEU A 237 6.13 9.51 7.28
C LEU A 237 6.99 10.73 6.90
N HIS A 238 7.76 10.65 5.80
CA HIS A 238 8.45 11.80 5.24
C HIS A 238 7.46 12.93 4.88
N TYR A 239 6.28 12.61 4.37
CA TYR A 239 5.24 13.59 4.07
C TYR A 239 4.72 14.33 5.31
N TYR A 240 4.81 13.73 6.49
CA TYR A 240 4.39 14.33 7.77
C TYR A 240 5.51 15.11 8.43
N TYR A 241 6.73 14.55 8.47
CA TYR A 241 7.87 15.16 9.17
C TYR A 241 8.56 16.25 8.34
N PHE A 242 8.58 16.09 7.02
CA PHE A 242 9.21 17.03 6.06
C PHE A 242 8.17 17.64 5.11
N ARG A 243 7.00 17.98 5.67
CA ARG A 243 5.86 18.50 4.90
C ARG A 243 6.21 19.71 4.03
N ARG A 244 6.97 20.67 4.56
CA ARG A 244 7.29 21.92 3.87
C ARG A 244 8.23 21.67 2.70
N GLU A 245 9.26 20.87 2.93
CA GLU A 245 10.25 20.48 1.95
C GLU A 245 9.61 19.68 0.82
N THR A 246 8.78 18.72 1.16
CA THR A 246 8.06 17.89 0.18
C THR A 246 7.07 18.71 -0.63
N LEU A 247 6.26 19.57 0.02
CA LEU A 247 5.32 20.43 -0.69
C LEU A 247 6.05 21.36 -1.68
N HIS A 248 7.17 21.94 -1.26
CA HIS A 248 8.00 22.76 -2.14
C HIS A 248 8.54 21.97 -3.33
N SER A 249 9.05 20.74 -3.09
CA SER A 249 9.57 19.87 -4.15
C SER A 249 8.48 19.51 -5.17
N VAL A 250 7.31 19.05 -4.70
CA VAL A 250 6.21 18.65 -5.60
C VAL A 250 5.64 19.83 -6.39
N THR A 251 5.50 21.01 -5.76
CA THR A 251 4.99 22.20 -6.45
C THR A 251 5.98 22.82 -7.43
N SER A 252 7.27 22.53 -7.27
CA SER A 252 8.34 22.99 -8.19
C SER A 252 8.62 22.01 -9.33
N ALA A 253 8.04 20.80 -9.29
CA ALA A 253 8.19 19.80 -10.34
C ALA A 253 7.29 20.13 -11.55
N ASP A 254 7.75 19.80 -12.76
CA ASP A 254 7.00 20.01 -14.00
C ASP A 254 5.72 19.17 -14.06
N GLU A 255 5.75 17.96 -13.48
CA GLU A 255 4.62 17.04 -13.41
C GLU A 255 4.54 16.35 -12.05
N THR A 256 3.33 15.96 -11.64
CA THR A 256 3.15 15.13 -10.44
C THR A 256 3.51 13.69 -10.71
N ARG A 257 3.72 12.90 -9.65
CA ARG A 257 3.91 11.45 -9.78
C ARG A 257 2.73 10.77 -10.49
N GLY A 258 1.52 11.24 -10.27
CA GLY A 258 0.31 10.74 -10.94
C GLY A 258 0.32 10.98 -12.43
N GLU A 259 0.70 12.18 -12.86
CA GLU A 259 0.84 12.54 -14.28
C GLU A 259 1.93 11.73 -14.97
N PHE A 260 3.12 11.66 -14.36
CA PHE A 260 4.21 10.81 -14.87
C PHE A 260 3.74 9.37 -15.10
N LEU A 261 3.07 8.77 -14.10
CA LEU A 261 2.60 7.39 -14.22
C LEU A 261 1.43 7.25 -15.21
N ALA A 262 0.60 8.27 -15.38
CA ALA A 262 -0.47 8.26 -16.38
C ALA A 262 0.10 8.22 -17.79
N HIS A 263 1.11 9.05 -18.08
CA HIS A 263 1.81 9.06 -19.35
C HIS A 263 2.57 7.73 -19.59
N GLN A 264 3.44 7.36 -18.66
CA GLN A 264 4.28 6.16 -18.76
C GLN A 264 3.46 4.87 -18.97
N GLN A 265 2.41 4.65 -18.15
CA GLN A 265 1.58 3.47 -18.28
C GLN A 265 0.65 3.56 -19.49
N GLY A 266 0.14 4.74 -19.84
CA GLY A 266 -0.64 4.98 -21.04
C GLY A 266 0.12 4.56 -22.30
N ASP A 267 1.38 5.01 -22.42
CA ASP A 267 2.28 4.63 -23.52
C ASP A 267 2.54 3.13 -23.56
N PHE A 268 2.80 2.53 -22.39
CA PHE A 268 2.97 1.07 -22.29
C PHE A 268 1.73 0.31 -22.79
N PHE A 269 0.55 0.62 -22.27
CA PHE A 269 -0.67 -0.09 -22.65
C PHE A 269 -1.02 0.10 -24.12
N THR A 270 -0.82 1.30 -24.67
CA THR A 270 -1.03 1.61 -26.07
C THR A 270 -0.07 0.81 -26.98
N ALA A 271 1.23 0.84 -26.68
CA ALA A 271 2.23 0.14 -27.47
C ALA A 271 2.09 -1.39 -27.38
N ALA A 272 1.79 -1.92 -26.18
CA ALA A 272 1.62 -3.36 -25.98
C ALA A 272 0.31 -3.89 -26.58
N ALA A 273 -0.75 -3.10 -26.63
CA ALA A 273 -1.98 -3.46 -27.35
C ALA A 273 -1.77 -3.52 -28.87
N ALA A 274 -0.93 -2.62 -29.42
CA ALA A 274 -0.61 -2.60 -30.84
C ALA A 274 0.34 -3.75 -31.25
N ASP A 275 1.21 -4.19 -30.36
CA ASP A 275 2.17 -5.29 -30.62
C ASP A 275 2.26 -6.22 -29.38
N PRO A 276 1.32 -7.16 -29.22
CA PRO A 276 1.30 -8.10 -28.09
C PRO A 276 2.55 -8.97 -27.97
N ALA A 277 3.27 -9.24 -29.07
CA ALA A 277 4.50 -10.04 -29.03
C ALA A 277 5.63 -9.32 -28.25
N ARG A 278 5.60 -8.00 -28.16
CA ARG A 278 6.56 -7.20 -27.42
C ARG A 278 6.08 -6.82 -26.01
N ALA A 279 4.87 -7.21 -25.62
CA ALA A 279 4.25 -6.74 -24.36
C ALA A 279 5.14 -6.99 -23.13
N ALA A 280 5.76 -8.17 -23.00
CA ALA A 280 6.63 -8.48 -21.86
C ALA A 280 7.91 -7.62 -21.82
N ALA A 281 8.56 -7.39 -22.97
CA ALA A 281 9.75 -6.54 -23.04
C ALA A 281 9.42 -5.05 -22.76
N LEU A 282 8.29 -4.57 -23.26
CA LEU A 282 7.78 -3.23 -22.98
C LEU A 282 7.46 -3.07 -21.48
N TRP A 283 6.79 -4.06 -20.90
CA TRP A 283 6.45 -4.05 -19.47
C TRP A 283 7.70 -4.01 -18.60
N GLU A 284 8.72 -4.83 -18.87
CA GLU A 284 9.95 -4.86 -18.06
C GLU A 284 10.70 -3.54 -18.11
N ARG A 285 10.80 -2.90 -19.28
CA ARG A 285 11.41 -1.57 -19.42
C ARG A 285 10.65 -0.53 -18.59
N THR A 286 9.32 -0.49 -18.73
CA THR A 286 8.46 0.46 -18.02
C THR A 286 8.50 0.21 -16.51
N ARG A 287 8.62 -1.06 -16.08
CA ARG A 287 8.78 -1.43 -14.68
C ARG A 287 10.06 -0.86 -14.07
N LEU A 288 11.20 -1.04 -14.75
CA LEU A 288 12.48 -0.53 -14.26
C LEU A 288 12.47 0.98 -14.13
N GLU A 289 12.01 1.70 -15.13
CA GLU A 289 11.86 3.16 -15.09
C GLU A 289 10.94 3.63 -13.95
N ARG A 290 9.83 2.92 -13.71
CA ARG A 290 8.93 3.18 -12.60
C ARG A 290 9.62 3.03 -11.24
N GLU A 291 10.40 1.96 -11.05
CA GLU A 291 11.12 1.71 -9.79
C GLU A 291 12.26 2.72 -9.58
N GLU A 292 13.01 3.07 -10.62
CA GLU A 292 14.05 4.11 -10.56
C GLU A 292 13.51 5.47 -10.13
N THR A 293 12.28 5.81 -10.53
CA THR A 293 11.62 7.08 -10.23
C THR A 293 10.74 7.05 -8.97
N TYR A 294 10.72 5.94 -8.20
CA TYR A 294 9.93 5.86 -6.96
C TYR A 294 10.40 6.87 -5.92
N LEU A 295 9.45 7.54 -5.24
CA LEU A 295 9.70 8.62 -4.25
C LEU A 295 10.62 9.75 -4.77
N ALA A 296 10.63 10.02 -6.07
CA ALA A 296 11.49 11.05 -6.67
C ALA A 296 11.36 12.42 -5.97
N ASP A 297 10.12 12.82 -5.61
CA ASP A 297 9.84 14.09 -4.94
C ASP A 297 10.47 14.17 -3.55
N SER A 298 10.33 13.10 -2.73
CA SER A 298 10.93 13.03 -1.39
C SER A 298 12.46 12.96 -1.47
N ARG A 299 12.99 12.22 -2.45
CA ARG A 299 14.44 12.14 -2.70
C ARG A 299 15.01 13.48 -3.16
N ALA A 300 14.30 14.21 -4.01
CA ALA A 300 14.68 15.57 -4.42
C ALA A 300 14.73 16.53 -3.22
N ALA A 301 13.75 16.43 -2.30
CA ALA A 301 13.72 17.21 -1.07
C ALA A 301 14.89 16.91 -0.11
N THR A 302 15.57 15.76 -0.27
CA THR A 302 16.64 15.28 0.62
C THR A 302 18.00 15.10 -0.07
N GLY A 303 18.26 15.85 -1.15
CA GLY A 303 19.56 15.91 -1.83
C GLY A 303 19.67 15.13 -3.14
N GLY A 304 18.58 14.55 -3.65
CA GLY A 304 18.53 14.00 -5.03
C GLY A 304 19.31 12.71 -5.23
N TRP A 305 19.43 11.85 -4.22
CA TRP A 305 20.12 10.56 -4.31
C TRP A 305 19.35 9.54 -5.19
N GLN A 306 20.08 8.55 -5.73
CA GLN A 306 19.50 7.47 -6.55
C GLN A 306 19.25 6.23 -5.69
N ARG A 307 18.25 5.42 -6.07
CA ARG A 307 17.95 4.13 -5.44
C ARG A 307 19.03 3.11 -5.76
N ASP A 308 19.31 2.25 -4.79
CA ASP A 308 20.25 1.16 -4.97
C ASP A 308 19.61 0.03 -5.82
N THR A 309 20.44 -0.73 -6.52
CA THR A 309 19.97 -1.80 -7.42
C THR A 309 19.10 -2.84 -6.72
N CYS A 310 19.38 -3.13 -5.43
CA CYS A 310 18.60 -4.07 -4.62
C CYS A 310 17.18 -3.57 -4.30
N ASP A 311 16.90 -2.28 -4.42
CA ASP A 311 15.59 -1.67 -4.20
C ASP A 311 14.75 -1.63 -5.49
N LEU A 312 15.33 -1.98 -6.65
CA LEU A 312 14.66 -1.98 -7.95
C LEU A 312 13.90 -3.29 -8.24
N ASP A 313 13.99 -4.29 -7.38
CA ASP A 313 13.36 -5.62 -7.56
C ASP A 313 11.83 -5.65 -7.38
N GLY A 314 11.19 -4.49 -7.17
CA GLY A 314 9.73 -4.35 -7.20
C GLY A 314 9.03 -4.41 -5.84
N GLY A 315 9.71 -4.04 -4.74
CA GLY A 315 9.10 -3.71 -3.43
C GLY A 315 8.75 -4.88 -2.52
N GLY A 316 8.49 -6.09 -3.02
CA GLY A 316 8.30 -7.29 -2.18
C GLY A 316 6.88 -7.58 -1.70
N TYR A 317 5.85 -6.82 -2.17
CA TYR A 317 4.45 -7.11 -1.83
C TYR A 317 3.98 -8.50 -2.31
N ASP A 318 4.53 -8.97 -3.43
CA ASP A 318 4.37 -10.32 -3.96
C ASP A 318 4.89 -11.37 -2.96
N ARG A 319 6.01 -11.11 -2.30
CA ARG A 319 6.56 -11.96 -1.25
C ARG A 319 5.66 -11.98 -0.01
N VAL A 320 5.13 -10.82 0.42
CA VAL A 320 4.19 -10.74 1.56
C VAL A 320 2.91 -11.49 1.24
N ALA A 321 2.31 -11.26 0.06
CA ALA A 321 1.10 -11.95 -0.36
C ALA A 321 1.30 -13.47 -0.44
N LEU A 322 2.41 -13.91 -1.01
CA LEU A 322 2.72 -15.33 -1.13
C LEU A 322 2.99 -16.00 0.23
N ALA A 323 3.76 -15.33 1.11
CA ALA A 323 4.01 -15.84 2.45
C ALA A 323 2.69 -15.94 3.25
N LEU A 324 1.81 -14.95 3.12
CA LEU A 324 0.47 -14.95 3.72
C LEU A 324 -0.38 -16.12 3.19
N MET A 325 -0.47 -16.29 1.86
CA MET A 325 -1.22 -17.40 1.26
C MET A 325 -0.67 -18.78 1.68
N ARG A 326 0.65 -18.92 1.76
CA ARG A 326 1.29 -20.16 2.23
C ARG A 326 0.96 -20.46 3.69
N ALA A 327 1.08 -19.48 4.59
CA ALA A 327 0.76 -19.64 6.00
C ALA A 327 -0.72 -20.02 6.22
N LEU A 328 -1.63 -19.31 5.55
CA LEU A 328 -3.07 -19.59 5.60
C LEU A 328 -3.43 -20.98 5.04
N SER A 329 -2.68 -21.47 4.04
CA SER A 329 -2.97 -22.78 3.40
C SER A 329 -2.30 -23.94 4.09
N SER A 330 -1.04 -23.82 4.50
CA SER A 330 -0.24 -24.91 5.10
C SER A 330 -0.45 -25.02 6.60
N GLY A 331 -0.88 -23.93 7.25
CA GLY A 331 -0.93 -23.83 8.71
C GLY A 331 0.45 -23.67 9.37
N THR A 332 1.51 -23.50 8.58
CA THR A 332 2.86 -23.26 9.14
C THR A 332 2.94 -21.82 9.64
N PRO A 333 3.16 -21.61 10.96
CA PRO A 333 3.21 -20.26 11.52
C PRO A 333 4.29 -19.41 10.86
N THR A 334 3.90 -18.19 10.49
CA THR A 334 4.80 -17.21 9.84
C THR A 334 4.55 -15.84 10.43
N ARG A 335 5.61 -15.05 10.67
CA ARG A 335 5.49 -13.66 11.12
C ARG A 335 5.48 -12.72 9.94
N LEU A 336 4.47 -11.84 9.88
CA LEU A 336 4.31 -10.82 8.83
C LEU A 336 3.81 -9.51 9.43
N ILE A 337 4.16 -8.37 8.81
CA ILE A 337 3.55 -7.08 9.12
C ILE A 337 2.32 -6.93 8.23
N LEU A 338 1.15 -6.78 8.84
CA LEU A 338 -0.14 -6.83 8.16
C LEU A 338 -1.10 -5.76 8.71
N ASN A 339 -2.04 -5.36 7.87
CA ASN A 339 -3.17 -4.52 8.25
C ASN A 339 -4.32 -5.42 8.72
N VAL A 340 -4.56 -5.45 10.02
CA VAL A 340 -5.52 -6.33 10.69
C VAL A 340 -6.29 -5.60 11.77
N ARG A 341 -7.38 -6.21 12.28
CA ARG A 341 -8.11 -5.65 13.41
C ARG A 341 -7.21 -5.48 14.62
N ASN A 342 -7.35 -4.33 15.27
CA ASN A 342 -6.57 -3.95 16.44
C ASN A 342 -6.72 -4.91 17.62
N GLY A 343 -7.94 -5.40 17.88
CA GLY A 343 -8.20 -6.15 19.12
C GLY A 343 -7.77 -5.33 20.33
N THR A 344 -6.63 -5.68 20.91
CA THR A 344 -6.04 -5.01 22.07
C THR A 344 -4.61 -4.52 21.82
N THR A 345 -4.11 -4.58 20.60
CA THR A 345 -2.72 -4.24 20.24
C THR A 345 -2.37 -2.81 20.62
N VAL A 346 -3.24 -1.87 20.26
CA VAL A 346 -3.15 -0.46 20.66
C VAL A 346 -4.38 -0.13 21.53
N PRO A 347 -4.26 -0.15 22.87
CA PRO A 347 -5.41 -0.05 23.76
C PRO A 347 -6.26 1.23 23.63
N ALA A 348 -5.65 2.31 23.10
CA ALA A 348 -6.32 3.59 22.88
C ALA A 348 -7.18 3.63 21.61
N LEU A 349 -7.04 2.63 20.70
CA LEU A 349 -7.84 2.50 19.50
C LEU A 349 -8.99 1.50 19.70
N PRO A 350 -10.13 1.67 19.02
CA PRO A 350 -11.21 0.68 19.02
C PRO A 350 -10.73 -0.70 18.56
N ALA A 351 -11.30 -1.77 19.11
CA ALA A 351 -10.90 -3.14 18.79
C ALA A 351 -11.11 -3.53 17.31
N ASP A 352 -12.09 -2.92 16.67
CA ASP A 352 -12.44 -3.12 15.25
C ASP A 352 -11.66 -2.24 14.28
N ALA A 353 -10.86 -1.28 14.80
CA ALA A 353 -9.98 -0.46 13.97
C ALA A 353 -8.91 -1.34 13.27
N ILE A 354 -8.56 -1.02 12.04
CA ILE A 354 -7.42 -1.66 11.38
C ILE A 354 -6.13 -0.95 11.77
N VAL A 355 -5.14 -1.73 12.20
CA VAL A 355 -3.77 -1.29 12.50
C VAL A 355 -2.77 -2.09 11.67
N GLU A 356 -1.60 -1.51 11.39
CA GLU A 356 -0.50 -2.20 10.73
C GLU A 356 0.52 -2.62 11.78
N THR A 357 0.67 -3.93 11.97
CA THR A 357 1.48 -4.49 13.06
C THR A 357 2.02 -5.88 12.73
N VAL A 358 2.97 -6.34 13.54
CA VAL A 358 3.49 -7.70 13.43
C VAL A 358 2.43 -8.70 13.85
N CYS A 359 2.17 -9.67 12.99
CA CYS A 359 1.21 -10.73 13.19
C CYS A 359 1.86 -12.10 13.10
N GLU A 360 1.36 -13.06 13.87
CA GLU A 360 1.56 -14.47 13.61
C GLU A 360 0.39 -14.96 12.74
N VAL A 361 0.71 -15.66 11.66
CA VAL A 361 -0.25 -16.16 10.68
C VAL A 361 -0.15 -17.66 10.58
N ASP A 362 -1.28 -18.35 10.65
CA ASP A 362 -1.42 -19.78 10.37
C ASP A 362 -2.75 -20.04 9.63
N ALA A 363 -3.20 -21.30 9.55
CA ALA A 363 -4.46 -21.68 8.89
C ALA A 363 -5.72 -21.05 9.52
N GLN A 364 -5.63 -20.52 10.73
CA GLN A 364 -6.75 -19.88 11.43
C GLN A 364 -6.85 -18.38 11.11
N GLY A 365 -5.82 -17.80 10.50
CA GLY A 365 -5.76 -16.40 10.15
C GLY A 365 -4.56 -15.67 10.72
N ALA A 366 -4.61 -14.33 10.68
CA ALA A 366 -3.58 -13.46 11.21
C ALA A 366 -3.95 -12.96 12.62
N ARG A 367 -3.05 -13.14 13.56
CA ARG A 367 -3.20 -12.69 14.96
C ARG A 367 -2.13 -11.65 15.28
N PRO A 368 -2.51 -10.42 15.64
CA PRO A 368 -1.55 -9.42 16.10
C PRO A 368 -0.71 -9.94 17.27
N LEU A 369 0.59 -9.69 17.22
CA LEU A 369 1.47 -9.91 18.35
C LEU A 369 1.44 -8.69 19.29
N PRO A 370 1.69 -8.88 20.60
CA PRO A 370 1.87 -7.76 21.51
C PRO A 370 2.99 -6.84 21.01
N CYS A 371 2.76 -5.53 21.05
CA CYS A 371 3.77 -4.52 20.78
C CYS A 371 4.15 -3.77 22.07
N ALA A 372 5.32 -3.15 22.11
CA ALA A 372 5.69 -2.26 23.20
C ALA A 372 4.74 -1.04 23.26
N PRO A 373 4.53 -0.39 24.41
CA PRO A 373 3.71 0.83 24.49
C PRO A 373 4.20 1.89 23.50
N LEU A 374 3.25 2.56 22.85
CA LEU A 374 3.55 3.68 21.95
C LEU A 374 3.94 4.93 22.73
N GLY A 375 4.84 5.73 22.17
CA GLY A 375 5.10 7.09 22.63
C GLY A 375 3.89 7.99 22.39
N GLU A 376 3.76 9.07 23.15
CA GLU A 376 2.64 10.01 23.06
C GLU A 376 2.50 10.64 21.66
N ALA A 377 3.63 10.94 21.00
CA ALA A 377 3.66 11.54 19.67
C ALA A 377 3.15 10.57 18.60
N GLU A 378 3.62 9.31 18.62
CA GLU A 378 3.19 8.24 17.73
C GLU A 378 1.69 7.97 17.91
N LEU A 379 1.28 7.77 19.16
CA LEU A 379 -0.11 7.51 19.51
C LEU A 379 -1.02 8.66 19.12
N GLY A 380 -0.63 9.92 19.39
CA GLY A 380 -1.39 11.11 19.01
C GLY A 380 -1.63 11.18 17.50
N LEU A 381 -0.60 10.90 16.70
CA LEU A 381 -0.72 10.89 15.24
C LEU A 381 -1.60 9.74 14.76
N MET A 382 -1.45 8.53 15.33
CA MET A 382 -2.30 7.39 15.00
C MET A 382 -3.78 7.65 15.31
N LEU A 383 -4.10 8.22 16.48
CA LEU A 383 -5.48 8.57 16.88
C LEU A 383 -6.09 9.57 15.91
N GLN A 384 -5.34 10.62 15.56
CA GLN A 384 -5.81 11.63 14.62
C GLN A 384 -6.09 11.04 13.24
N LEU A 385 -5.16 10.25 12.70
CA LEU A 385 -5.35 9.62 11.39
C LEU A 385 -6.47 8.57 11.40
N LYS A 386 -6.61 7.79 12.46
CA LYS A 386 -7.73 6.83 12.57
C LYS A 386 -9.08 7.54 12.60
N ALA A 387 -9.17 8.69 13.24
CA ALA A 387 -10.40 9.50 13.20
C ALA A 387 -10.69 10.03 11.78
N VAL A 388 -9.66 10.42 11.03
CA VAL A 388 -9.78 10.81 9.61
C VAL A 388 -10.26 9.63 8.76
N GLU A 389 -9.63 8.46 8.88
CA GLU A 389 -10.00 7.26 8.14
C GLU A 389 -11.47 6.87 8.37
N ARG A 390 -11.92 6.87 9.63
CA ARG A 390 -13.31 6.54 9.96
C ARG A 390 -14.30 7.59 9.44
N ALA A 391 -13.97 8.88 9.54
CA ALA A 391 -14.79 9.92 8.93
C ALA A 391 -14.89 9.77 7.40
N ALA A 392 -13.80 9.35 6.73
CA ALA A 392 -13.81 9.08 5.28
C ALA A 392 -14.64 7.83 4.95
N ILE A 393 -14.58 6.77 5.76
CA ILE A 393 -15.43 5.58 5.62
C ILE A 393 -16.91 5.97 5.75
N ASP A 394 -17.28 6.70 6.80
CA ASP A 394 -18.65 7.16 7.00
C ASP A 394 -19.13 8.03 5.84
N ALA A 395 -18.30 8.96 5.38
CA ALA A 395 -18.60 9.80 4.22
C ALA A 395 -18.88 8.99 2.96
N ALA A 396 -18.07 7.96 2.71
CA ALA A 396 -18.23 7.09 1.54
C ALA A 396 -19.50 6.21 1.63
N LEU A 397 -19.82 5.70 2.83
CA LEU A 397 -20.97 4.84 3.08
C LEU A 397 -22.29 5.59 2.99
N PHE A 398 -22.34 6.75 3.60
CA PHE A 398 -23.58 7.51 3.76
C PHE A 398 -23.71 8.67 2.78
N LYS A 399 -22.72 8.87 1.89
CA LYS A 399 -22.60 10.04 1.00
C LYS A 399 -22.71 11.36 1.78
N ASP A 400 -22.09 11.37 2.97
CA ASP A 400 -22.13 12.47 3.92
C ASP A 400 -21.00 13.46 3.63
N ARG A 401 -21.37 14.65 3.09
CA ARG A 401 -20.42 15.73 2.79
C ARG A 401 -19.77 16.29 4.06
N ASP A 402 -20.50 16.33 5.18
CA ASP A 402 -19.95 16.86 6.43
C ASP A 402 -18.92 15.90 7.04
N ALA A 403 -19.12 14.59 6.89
CA ALA A 403 -18.12 13.58 7.24
C ALA A 403 -16.88 13.71 6.33
N ALA A 404 -17.05 13.90 5.01
CA ALA A 404 -15.95 14.15 4.09
C ALA A 404 -15.17 15.44 4.45
N LEU A 405 -15.88 16.50 4.80
CA LEU A 405 -15.27 17.75 5.26
C LEU A 405 -14.47 17.51 6.55
N ARG A 406 -15.02 16.80 7.53
CA ARG A 406 -14.31 16.43 8.77
C ARG A 406 -13.05 15.61 8.46
N ALA A 407 -13.13 14.60 7.59
CA ALA A 407 -11.99 13.79 7.20
C ALA A 407 -10.85 14.64 6.62
N LEU A 408 -11.15 15.55 5.70
CA LEU A 408 -10.15 16.44 5.12
C LEU A 408 -9.64 17.47 6.14
N ALA A 409 -10.52 18.15 6.85
CA ALA A 409 -10.15 19.26 7.74
C ALA A 409 -9.35 18.79 8.98
N LEU A 410 -9.58 17.56 9.46
CA LEU A 410 -8.85 16.98 10.58
C LEU A 410 -7.55 16.28 10.16
N HIS A 411 -7.32 16.12 8.87
CA HIS A 411 -6.08 15.50 8.39
C HIS A 411 -4.88 16.43 8.66
N PRO A 412 -3.79 15.96 9.32
CA PRO A 412 -2.66 16.83 9.70
C PRO A 412 -1.92 17.47 8.51
N LEU A 413 -2.10 16.94 7.31
CA LEU A 413 -1.54 17.52 6.06
C LEU A 413 -2.49 18.51 5.37
N VAL A 414 -3.70 18.75 5.94
CA VAL A 414 -4.65 19.77 5.49
C VAL A 414 -4.82 20.76 6.64
N ASP A 415 -4.43 21.99 6.47
CA ASP A 415 -4.26 22.96 7.57
C ASP A 415 -5.43 23.93 7.75
N SER A 416 -6.54 23.74 6.99
CA SER A 416 -7.67 24.67 7.02
C SER A 416 -8.98 23.99 6.61
N PRO A 417 -10.07 24.13 7.41
CA PRO A 417 -11.40 23.72 7.00
C PRO A 417 -11.89 24.43 5.73
N ALA A 418 -11.47 25.68 5.52
CA ALA A 418 -11.82 26.41 4.29
C ALA A 418 -11.14 25.81 3.04
N VAL A 419 -9.88 25.37 3.17
CA VAL A 419 -9.18 24.62 2.11
C VAL A 419 -9.87 23.28 1.84
N ALA A 420 -10.20 22.54 2.91
CA ALA A 420 -10.93 21.27 2.81
C ALA A 420 -12.28 21.43 2.06
N ALA A 421 -13.04 22.48 2.35
CA ALA A 421 -14.29 22.76 1.66
C ALA A 421 -14.09 23.04 0.16
N ARG A 422 -13.08 23.86 -0.21
CA ARG A 422 -12.76 24.16 -1.61
C ARG A 422 -12.30 22.90 -2.37
N ILE A 423 -11.51 22.03 -1.74
CA ILE A 423 -11.13 20.74 -2.33
C ILE A 423 -12.37 19.92 -2.68
N LEU A 424 -13.33 19.79 -1.75
CA LEU A 424 -14.58 19.06 -2.02
C LEU A 424 -15.41 19.70 -3.13
N ASP A 425 -15.51 21.03 -3.17
CA ASP A 425 -16.24 21.75 -4.24
C ASP A 425 -15.60 21.50 -5.60
N ARG A 426 -14.27 21.52 -5.70
CA ARG A 426 -13.54 21.25 -6.94
C ARG A 426 -13.69 19.79 -7.39
N VAL A 427 -13.66 18.83 -6.46
CA VAL A 427 -13.90 17.41 -6.77
C VAL A 427 -15.30 17.21 -7.33
N ALA A 428 -16.31 17.82 -6.71
CA ALA A 428 -17.70 17.76 -7.19
C ALA A 428 -17.85 18.38 -8.59
N ALA A 429 -17.20 19.51 -8.85
CA ALA A 429 -17.20 20.18 -10.15
C ALA A 429 -16.49 19.37 -11.25
N ALA A 430 -15.50 18.56 -10.90
CA ALA A 430 -14.77 17.68 -11.82
C ALA A 430 -15.51 16.35 -12.13
N GLY A 431 -16.76 16.19 -11.65
CA GLY A 431 -17.56 14.97 -11.86
C GLY A 431 -17.13 13.79 -11.00
N GLY A 432 -16.71 14.09 -9.77
CA GLY A 432 -16.29 13.12 -8.74
C GLY A 432 -17.43 12.32 -8.16
#